data_dc8dd92df858b4de65186bc22b16b0d6
#
_entry.id   dc8dd92df858b4de65186bc22b16b0d6
#
_cell.length_a   1.000
_cell.length_b   1.000
_cell.length_c   1.000
_cell.angle_alpha   90.00
_cell.angle_beta   90.00
_cell.angle_gamma   90.00
#
_symmetry.space_group_name_H-M   'P 1'
#
loop_
_entity.id
_entity.type
_entity.pdbx_description
1 polymer ?
#
loop_
_entity_poly.entity_id
_entity_poly.type
_entity_poly.pdbx_seq_one_letter_code
_entity_poly.pdbx_strand_id
1 'polypeptide(L)'
;LVVYQKTSSGFALLNSYIVNFKTWGIHIEGNTLYAVADLASDLLVFENFFSNANGNILPTKRVTIEGLVRTHGITLSTTDNRMVLTDVGAAASDSDGGIIIINNFSSTITATPNMGTIAMANQIRIYGPNSNLGNPVDVAYDSVTDKIYIAERLNAGGKVLTFSLPTTTSDATPLNSRTEAGVSSVYLIRK
;
A
#
# COMPACT_ATOMS: atom_id res chain seq x y z
N LEU A 1 -14.18 -8.58 -4.74
CA LEU A 1 -14.18 -8.04 -3.37
C LEU A 1 -15.46 -8.46 -2.67
N VAL A 2 -15.36 -8.85 -1.40
CA VAL A 2 -16.52 -9.31 -0.62
C VAL A 2 -16.58 -8.54 0.69
N VAL A 3 -17.76 -8.05 1.05
CA VAL A 3 -17.99 -7.28 2.28
C VAL A 3 -18.85 -8.08 3.24
N TYR A 4 -18.37 -8.23 4.46
CA TYR A 4 -19.11 -8.88 5.53
C TYR A 4 -19.37 -7.89 6.68
N GLN A 5 -20.54 -7.99 7.27
CA GLN A 5 -20.87 -7.35 8.52
C GLN A 5 -20.55 -8.31 9.68
N LYS A 6 -19.83 -7.82 10.69
CA LYS A 6 -19.67 -8.53 11.96
C LYS A 6 -20.99 -8.50 12.72
N THR A 7 -21.45 -9.67 13.15
CA THR A 7 -22.66 -9.85 13.97
C THR A 7 -22.28 -10.46 15.33
N SER A 8 -23.23 -10.60 16.22
CA SER A 8 -23.01 -11.28 17.51
C SER A 8 -22.68 -12.78 17.38
N SER A 9 -23.08 -13.41 16.26
CA SER A 9 -22.89 -14.84 16.01
C SER A 9 -21.86 -15.15 14.89
N GLY A 10 -21.19 -14.14 14.32
CA GLY A 10 -20.21 -14.35 13.25
C GLY A 10 -20.21 -13.24 12.22
N PHE A 11 -20.26 -13.61 10.92
CA PHE A 11 -20.23 -12.67 9.81
C PHE A 11 -21.40 -12.91 8.86
N ALA A 12 -22.09 -11.85 8.49
CA ALA A 12 -23.13 -11.87 7.44
C ALA A 12 -22.60 -11.21 6.17
N LEU A 13 -22.78 -11.87 5.03
CA LEU A 13 -22.43 -11.30 3.72
C LEU A 13 -23.35 -10.09 3.44
N LEU A 14 -22.74 -8.92 3.17
CA LEU A 14 -23.45 -7.72 2.76
C LEU A 14 -23.41 -7.53 1.25
N ASN A 15 -22.19 -7.50 0.68
CA ASN A 15 -21.98 -7.18 -0.71
C ASN A 15 -20.94 -8.09 -1.35
N SER A 16 -21.09 -8.33 -2.64
CA SER A 16 -20.11 -9.02 -3.49
C SER A 16 -19.88 -8.19 -4.75
N TYR A 17 -18.63 -7.75 -4.95
CA TYR A 17 -18.24 -6.89 -6.07
C TYR A 17 -17.25 -7.59 -6.98
N ILE A 18 -17.42 -7.41 -8.28
CA ILE A 18 -16.52 -7.86 -9.32
C ILE A 18 -15.76 -6.64 -9.83
N VAL A 19 -14.44 -6.71 -9.84
CA VAL A 19 -13.53 -5.68 -10.38
C VAL A 19 -12.76 -6.24 -11.58
N ASN A 20 -12.36 -5.38 -12.50
CA ASN A 20 -11.71 -5.76 -13.75
C ASN A 20 -10.17 -5.72 -13.70
N PHE A 21 -9.60 -5.82 -12.50
CA PHE A 21 -8.16 -5.86 -12.28
C PHE A 21 -7.81 -6.88 -11.20
N LYS A 22 -6.53 -7.29 -11.14
CA LYS A 22 -6.04 -8.13 -10.06
C LYS A 22 -5.78 -7.26 -8.83
N THR A 23 -6.57 -7.43 -7.78
CA THR A 23 -6.40 -6.73 -6.51
C THR A 23 -5.30 -7.42 -5.69
N TRP A 24 -4.40 -6.63 -5.11
CA TRP A 24 -3.47 -7.12 -4.11
C TRP A 24 -3.76 -6.48 -2.74
N GLY A 25 -3.29 -5.27 -2.50
CA GLY A 25 -3.54 -4.54 -1.27
C GLY A 25 -4.81 -3.71 -1.32
N ILE A 26 -5.44 -3.56 -0.18
CA ILE A 26 -6.59 -2.67 0.01
C ILE A 26 -6.45 -1.90 1.31
N HIS A 27 -6.95 -0.66 1.32
CA HIS A 27 -7.12 0.16 2.52
C HIS A 27 -8.48 0.83 2.48
N ILE A 28 -9.18 0.81 3.61
CA ILE A 28 -10.49 1.46 3.74
C ILE A 28 -10.38 2.62 4.72
N GLU A 29 -10.82 3.79 4.28
CA GLU A 29 -10.97 4.96 5.12
C GLU A 29 -12.40 5.51 4.98
N GLY A 30 -13.17 5.42 6.06
CA GLY A 30 -14.59 5.75 6.03
C GLY A 30 -15.37 4.91 5.02
N ASN A 31 -15.90 5.55 3.98
CA ASN A 31 -16.63 4.89 2.89
C ASN A 31 -15.83 4.87 1.57
N THR A 32 -14.52 5.09 1.64
CA THR A 32 -13.64 5.05 0.46
C THR A 32 -12.71 3.85 0.55
N LEU A 33 -12.71 3.03 -0.50
CA LEU A 33 -11.73 1.96 -0.69
C LEU A 33 -10.61 2.47 -1.59
N TYR A 34 -9.37 2.30 -1.14
CA TYR A 34 -8.16 2.40 -1.94
C TYR A 34 -7.66 0.99 -2.24
N ALA A 35 -7.34 0.70 -3.47
CA ALA A 35 -6.83 -0.59 -3.89
C ALA A 35 -5.62 -0.42 -4.80
N VAL A 36 -4.71 -1.38 -4.76
CA VAL A 36 -3.57 -1.44 -5.67
C VAL A 36 -3.72 -2.63 -6.60
N ALA A 37 -3.40 -2.39 -7.88
CA ALA A 37 -3.50 -3.41 -8.91
C ALA A 37 -2.19 -4.20 -9.01
N ASP A 38 -2.26 -5.53 -8.86
CA ASP A 38 -1.13 -6.43 -9.11
C ASP A 38 -0.69 -6.36 -10.59
N LEU A 39 0.59 -6.47 -10.84
CA LEU A 39 1.23 -6.35 -12.16
C LEU A 39 1.05 -4.98 -12.82
N ALA A 40 0.79 -3.94 -12.01
CA ALA A 40 0.64 -2.57 -12.47
C ALA A 40 1.17 -1.59 -11.42
N SER A 41 1.32 -0.35 -11.82
CA SER A 41 1.72 0.77 -10.97
C SER A 41 0.52 1.65 -10.57
N ASP A 42 -0.68 1.06 -10.49
CA ASP A 42 -1.90 1.82 -10.36
C ASP A 42 -2.49 1.78 -8.95
N LEU A 43 -2.91 2.95 -8.50
CA LEU A 43 -3.78 3.16 -7.35
C LEU A 43 -5.21 3.42 -7.84
N LEU A 44 -6.16 2.68 -7.30
CA LEU A 44 -7.58 2.77 -7.62
C LEU A 44 -8.35 3.27 -6.40
N VAL A 45 -9.25 4.21 -6.61
CA VAL A 45 -10.09 4.80 -5.57
C VAL A 45 -11.56 4.48 -5.88
N PHE A 46 -12.27 3.98 -4.89
CA PHE A 46 -13.71 3.73 -4.96
C PHE A 46 -14.39 4.57 -3.87
N GLU A 47 -14.86 5.74 -4.23
CA GLU A 47 -15.66 6.58 -3.34
C GLU A 47 -17.05 5.95 -3.15
N ASN A 48 -17.64 6.16 -1.98
CA ASN A 48 -18.93 5.56 -1.62
C ASN A 48 -18.97 4.03 -1.80
N PHE A 49 -17.87 3.36 -1.50
CA PHE A 49 -17.63 1.95 -1.78
C PHE A 49 -18.78 1.04 -1.31
N PHE A 50 -19.27 1.21 -0.08
CA PHE A 50 -20.33 0.37 0.49
C PHE A 50 -21.72 0.67 -0.06
N SER A 51 -21.89 1.74 -0.85
CA SER A 51 -23.18 2.11 -1.48
C SER A 51 -23.37 1.50 -2.87
N ASN A 52 -22.35 0.79 -3.39
CA ASN A 52 -22.49 0.12 -4.68
C ASN A 52 -23.45 -1.07 -4.59
N ALA A 53 -24.18 -1.32 -5.68
CA ALA A 53 -24.93 -2.56 -5.86
C ALA A 53 -23.98 -3.75 -6.10
N ASN A 54 -24.45 -4.95 -5.77
CA ASN A 54 -23.71 -6.18 -6.07
C ASN A 54 -23.40 -6.32 -7.58
N GLY A 55 -22.29 -6.92 -7.91
CA GLY A 55 -21.86 -7.16 -9.29
C GLY A 55 -20.66 -6.31 -9.70
N ASN A 56 -20.61 -5.92 -10.96
CA ASN A 56 -19.47 -5.18 -11.51
C ASN A 56 -19.42 -3.76 -10.97
N ILE A 57 -18.27 -3.37 -10.41
CA ILE A 57 -18.00 -1.99 -9.99
C ILE A 57 -16.74 -1.47 -10.68
N LEU A 58 -16.70 -0.16 -10.89
CA LEU A 58 -15.55 0.54 -11.45
C LEU A 58 -15.01 1.54 -10.43
N PRO A 59 -13.70 1.80 -10.40
CA PRO A 59 -13.16 2.84 -9.54
C PRO A 59 -13.66 4.22 -10.00
N THR A 60 -13.91 5.12 -9.05
CA THR A 60 -14.20 6.52 -9.32
C THR A 60 -12.97 7.26 -9.84
N LYS A 61 -11.78 6.77 -9.47
CA LYS A 61 -10.50 7.29 -9.97
C LYS A 61 -9.49 6.16 -10.07
N ARG A 62 -8.69 6.18 -11.13
CA ARG A 62 -7.50 5.34 -11.32
C ARG A 62 -6.33 6.26 -11.66
N VAL A 63 -5.21 6.13 -10.97
CA VAL A 63 -4.01 6.91 -11.22
C VAL A 63 -2.79 6.01 -11.23
N THR A 64 -1.82 6.34 -12.07
CA THR A 64 -0.53 5.67 -12.13
C THR A 64 0.43 6.34 -11.15
N ILE A 65 1.22 5.57 -10.42
CA ILE A 65 2.33 6.09 -9.60
C ILE A 65 3.61 6.05 -10.43
N GLU A 66 4.16 7.21 -10.77
CA GLU A 66 5.35 7.28 -11.61
C GLU A 66 6.53 6.53 -11.00
N GLY A 67 7.22 5.71 -11.80
CA GLY A 67 8.40 4.96 -11.40
C GLY A 67 8.17 3.79 -10.43
N LEU A 68 6.91 3.46 -10.12
CA LEU A 68 6.54 2.24 -9.41
C LEU A 68 6.40 1.10 -10.44
N VAL A 69 6.95 -0.06 -10.15
CA VAL A 69 6.93 -1.22 -11.06
C VAL A 69 5.74 -2.12 -10.76
N ARG A 70 5.57 -2.51 -9.49
CA ARG A 70 4.52 -3.45 -9.07
C ARG A 70 4.15 -3.22 -7.62
N THR A 71 2.96 -2.70 -7.35
CA THR A 71 2.56 -2.39 -5.98
C THR A 71 1.77 -3.52 -5.33
N HIS A 72 2.05 -3.76 -4.04
CA HIS A 72 1.34 -4.74 -3.22
C HIS A 72 0.78 -4.15 -1.93
N GLY A 73 1.64 -3.66 -1.04
CA GLY A 73 1.24 -3.09 0.25
C GLY A 73 0.72 -1.67 0.11
N ILE A 74 -0.30 -1.33 0.91
CA ILE A 74 -0.90 0.00 0.96
C ILE A 74 -1.37 0.32 2.37
N THR A 75 -1.06 1.51 2.86
CA THR A 75 -1.65 2.07 4.07
C THR A 75 -1.82 3.57 3.93
N LEU A 76 -2.91 4.10 4.51
CA LEU A 76 -3.21 5.52 4.57
C LEU A 76 -3.34 5.94 6.04
N SER A 77 -2.63 6.97 6.41
CA SER A 77 -2.83 7.67 7.69
C SER A 77 -3.55 8.98 7.44
N THR A 78 -4.73 9.13 7.99
CA THR A 78 -5.50 10.38 7.95
C THR A 78 -5.01 11.39 8.97
N THR A 79 -4.29 10.95 10.01
CA THR A 79 -3.74 11.82 11.06
C THR A 79 -2.75 12.84 10.48
N ASP A 80 -1.89 12.40 9.57
CA ASP A 80 -0.87 13.24 8.93
C ASP A 80 -1.01 13.26 7.39
N ASN A 81 -2.15 12.79 6.88
CA ASN A 81 -2.52 12.82 5.47
C ASN A 81 -1.44 12.21 4.56
N ARG A 82 -1.04 10.99 4.88
CA ARG A 82 0.08 10.30 4.23
C ARG A 82 -0.31 8.91 3.75
N MET A 83 -0.02 8.62 2.49
CA MET A 83 -0.11 7.27 1.94
C MET A 83 1.28 6.65 1.84
N VAL A 84 1.39 5.38 2.22
CA VAL A 84 2.60 4.58 2.03
C VAL A 84 2.25 3.34 1.21
N LEU A 85 3.05 3.12 0.17
CA LEU A 85 2.92 2.00 -0.76
C LEU A 85 4.23 1.20 -0.79
N THR A 86 4.14 -0.08 -1.13
CA THR A 86 5.33 -0.88 -1.45
C THR A 86 5.44 -1.09 -2.95
N ASP A 87 6.66 -1.12 -3.45
CA ASP A 87 7.00 -1.59 -4.80
C ASP A 87 7.74 -2.91 -4.68
N VAL A 88 7.16 -3.95 -5.22
CA VAL A 88 7.76 -5.29 -5.22
C VAL A 88 8.85 -5.43 -6.29
N GLY A 89 8.89 -4.50 -7.25
CA GLY A 89 9.80 -4.62 -8.38
C GLY A 89 9.52 -5.86 -9.23
N ALA A 90 10.55 -6.53 -9.68
CA ALA A 90 10.44 -7.80 -10.38
C ALA A 90 10.19 -8.93 -9.36
N ALA A 91 9.14 -9.71 -9.55
CA ALA A 91 8.71 -10.73 -8.57
C ALA A 91 9.76 -11.77 -8.18
N ALA A 92 10.77 -12.00 -9.02
CA ALA A 92 11.87 -12.93 -8.79
C ALA A 92 13.14 -12.26 -8.24
N SER A 93 13.14 -10.92 -8.13
CA SER A 93 14.27 -10.17 -7.58
C SER A 93 14.15 -10.06 -6.07
N ASP A 94 15.27 -10.13 -5.37
CA ASP A 94 15.37 -9.98 -3.93
C ASP A 94 16.05 -8.65 -3.50
N SER A 95 16.19 -7.68 -4.44
CA SER A 95 17.00 -6.49 -4.24
C SER A 95 16.53 -5.23 -4.98
N ASP A 96 15.37 -5.27 -5.69
CA ASP A 96 14.86 -4.14 -6.47
C ASP A 96 13.54 -3.56 -5.95
N GLY A 97 13.12 -4.00 -4.76
CA GLY A 97 11.94 -3.48 -4.09
C GLY A 97 12.13 -2.08 -3.50
N GLY A 98 11.02 -1.47 -3.12
CA GLY A 98 11.05 -0.12 -2.55
C GLY A 98 9.81 0.26 -1.77
N ILE A 99 9.86 1.45 -1.17
CA ILE A 99 8.77 2.09 -0.46
C ILE A 99 8.50 3.45 -1.10
N ILE A 100 7.25 3.77 -1.35
CA ILE A 100 6.80 5.06 -1.85
C ILE A 100 5.94 5.73 -0.78
N ILE A 101 6.25 6.98 -0.45
CA ILE A 101 5.54 7.80 0.51
C ILE A 101 4.99 9.02 -0.22
N ILE A 102 3.68 9.27 -0.11
CA ILE A 102 3.01 10.42 -0.68
C ILE A 102 2.46 11.25 0.46
N ASN A 103 3.12 12.37 0.75
CA ASN A 103 2.66 13.36 1.73
C ASN A 103 1.51 14.20 1.14
N ASN A 104 0.69 14.79 2.02
CA ASN A 104 -0.48 15.57 1.60
C ASN A 104 -1.34 14.79 0.58
N PHE A 105 -1.53 13.51 0.83
CA PHE A 105 -2.14 12.57 -0.11
C PHE A 105 -3.49 13.05 -0.64
N SER A 106 -4.37 13.59 0.22
CA SER A 106 -5.70 14.06 -0.19
C SER A 106 -5.64 15.17 -1.25
N SER A 107 -4.72 16.12 -1.12
CA SER A 107 -4.53 17.17 -2.13
C SER A 107 -3.88 16.62 -3.40
N THR A 108 -2.91 15.74 -3.28
CA THR A 108 -2.23 15.10 -4.40
C THR A 108 -3.20 14.27 -5.25
N ILE A 109 -4.00 13.41 -4.62
CA ILE A 109 -4.96 12.57 -5.34
C ILE A 109 -6.10 13.40 -5.95
N THR A 110 -6.52 14.48 -5.29
CA THR A 110 -7.54 15.39 -5.82
C THR A 110 -7.03 16.13 -7.07
N ALA A 111 -5.80 16.64 -7.03
CA ALA A 111 -5.18 17.37 -8.14
C ALA A 111 -4.84 16.47 -9.33
N THR A 112 -4.62 15.18 -9.11
CA THR A 112 -4.34 14.23 -10.19
C THR A 112 -5.64 13.84 -10.90
N PRO A 113 -5.78 14.07 -12.21
CA PRO A 113 -6.99 13.69 -12.94
C PRO A 113 -7.18 12.17 -12.97
N ASN A 114 -8.40 11.70 -13.23
CA ASN A 114 -8.63 10.28 -13.51
C ASN A 114 -7.80 9.85 -14.71
N MET A 115 -7.18 8.68 -14.65
CA MET A 115 -6.20 8.14 -15.62
C MET A 115 -4.90 8.99 -15.71
N GLY A 116 -4.68 9.91 -14.78
CA GLY A 116 -3.46 10.69 -14.68
C GLY A 116 -2.35 9.97 -13.91
N THR A 117 -1.24 10.70 -13.69
CA THR A 117 -0.04 10.16 -13.03
C THR A 117 0.32 11.02 -11.82
N ILE A 118 0.53 10.37 -10.68
CA ILE A 118 1.19 11.01 -9.52
C ILE A 118 2.68 11.04 -9.82
N ALA A 119 3.18 12.25 -10.12
CA ALA A 119 4.56 12.48 -10.53
C ALA A 119 5.57 12.13 -9.43
N MET A 120 6.79 11.77 -9.84
CA MET A 120 7.93 11.49 -8.95
C MET A 120 8.19 12.63 -7.95
N ALA A 121 7.97 13.88 -8.36
CA ALA A 121 8.13 15.05 -7.48
C ALA A 121 7.17 15.09 -6.29
N ASN A 122 6.07 14.34 -6.33
CA ASN A 122 5.11 14.21 -5.23
C ASN A 122 5.38 12.98 -4.35
N GLN A 123 6.53 12.32 -4.53
CA GLN A 123 6.90 11.09 -3.84
C GLN A 123 8.18 11.27 -3.05
N ILE A 124 8.26 10.65 -1.88
CA ILE A 124 9.50 10.34 -1.19
C ILE A 124 9.68 8.84 -1.27
N ARG A 125 10.90 8.37 -1.57
CA ARG A 125 11.14 6.97 -1.88
C ARG A 125 12.30 6.41 -1.07
N ILE A 126 12.17 5.14 -0.64
CA ILE A 126 13.27 4.35 -0.11
C ILE A 126 13.56 3.25 -1.13
N TYR A 127 14.73 3.32 -1.77
CA TYR A 127 15.21 2.34 -2.74
C TYR A 127 16.73 2.23 -2.64
N GLY A 128 17.26 1.07 -2.97
CA GLY A 128 18.69 0.83 -3.05
C GLY A 128 19.16 -0.34 -2.16
N PRO A 129 20.42 -0.76 -2.34
CA PRO A 129 20.94 -1.97 -1.74
C PRO A 129 21.01 -1.94 -0.21
N ASN A 130 21.11 -0.76 0.42
CA ASN A 130 21.17 -0.64 1.88
C ASN A 130 19.79 -0.83 2.53
N SER A 131 18.72 -0.67 1.76
CA SER A 131 17.34 -0.80 2.26
C SER A 131 16.96 -2.24 2.60
N ASN A 132 17.63 -3.23 2.03
CA ASN A 132 17.29 -4.65 2.12
C ASN A 132 15.88 -4.97 1.61
N LEU A 133 15.33 -4.15 0.70
CA LEU A 133 14.02 -4.33 0.09
C LEU A 133 14.18 -5.10 -1.24
N GLY A 134 13.63 -6.30 -1.27
CA GLY A 134 13.58 -7.11 -2.49
C GLY A 134 12.14 -7.30 -2.94
N ASN A 135 11.32 -7.85 -2.06
CA ASN A 135 9.92 -8.13 -2.35
C ASN A 135 9.04 -7.67 -1.17
N PRO A 136 8.90 -6.36 -0.94
CA PRO A 136 8.09 -5.81 0.15
C PRO A 136 6.59 -5.94 -0.19
N VAL A 137 5.94 -6.94 0.40
CA VAL A 137 4.56 -7.34 0.04
C VAL A 137 3.49 -6.66 0.88
N ASP A 138 3.83 -6.11 2.06
CA ASP A 138 2.87 -5.40 2.89
C ASP A 138 3.54 -4.33 3.74
N VAL A 139 2.74 -3.33 4.18
CA VAL A 139 3.21 -2.18 4.93
C VAL A 139 2.23 -1.75 6.02
N ALA A 140 2.76 -1.42 7.19
CA ALA A 140 2.06 -0.67 8.21
C ALA A 140 2.84 0.61 8.55
N TYR A 141 2.12 1.70 8.79
CA TYR A 141 2.71 2.98 9.14
C TYR A 141 2.19 3.47 10.49
N ASP A 142 3.10 3.93 11.31
CA ASP A 142 2.86 4.51 12.62
C ASP A 142 3.10 6.03 12.57
N SER A 143 2.02 6.80 12.48
CA SER A 143 2.06 8.27 12.43
C SER A 143 2.41 8.94 13.77
N VAL A 144 2.47 8.21 14.89
CA VAL A 144 2.85 8.79 16.19
C VAL A 144 4.34 8.69 16.43
N THR A 145 4.98 7.62 15.96
CA THR A 145 6.44 7.42 16.12
C THR A 145 7.21 7.58 14.82
N ASP A 146 6.54 7.93 13.71
CA ASP A 146 7.11 8.05 12.36
C ASP A 146 7.92 6.81 11.96
N LYS A 147 7.26 5.63 12.10
CA LYS A 147 7.86 4.34 11.74
C LYS A 147 7.06 3.64 10.65
N ILE A 148 7.80 3.06 9.71
CA ILE A 148 7.27 2.22 8.64
C ILE A 148 7.72 0.78 8.90
N TYR A 149 6.77 -0.14 8.94
CA TYR A 149 7.00 -1.58 9.11
C TYR A 149 6.68 -2.29 7.82
N ILE A 150 7.59 -3.14 7.37
CA ILE A 150 7.50 -3.83 6.07
C ILE A 150 7.56 -5.34 6.27
N ALA A 151 6.65 -6.05 5.63
CA ALA A 151 6.80 -7.48 5.36
C ALA A 151 7.64 -7.66 4.09
N GLU A 152 8.93 -7.92 4.26
CA GLU A 152 9.88 -8.21 3.17
C GLU A 152 9.96 -9.72 2.97
N ARG A 153 9.50 -10.21 1.83
CA ARG A 153 9.29 -11.64 1.63
C ARG A 153 10.51 -12.43 1.15
N LEU A 154 11.37 -11.83 0.31
CA LEU A 154 12.43 -12.56 -0.41
C LEU A 154 13.83 -12.23 0.09
N ASN A 155 14.14 -10.98 0.39
CA ASN A 155 15.49 -10.61 0.78
C ASN A 155 15.98 -11.44 1.98
N ALA A 156 17.05 -12.20 1.75
CA ALA A 156 17.64 -13.15 2.72
C ALA A 156 16.61 -14.11 3.35
N GLY A 157 15.62 -14.55 2.60
CA GLY A 157 14.64 -15.56 3.03
C GLY A 157 13.41 -15.02 3.77
N GLY A 158 13.27 -13.70 3.88
CA GLY A 158 12.15 -13.01 4.51
C GLY A 158 12.49 -12.32 5.83
N LYS A 159 11.96 -11.10 5.98
CA LYS A 159 12.23 -10.22 7.13
C LYS A 159 11.03 -9.33 7.46
N VAL A 160 10.92 -8.95 8.72
CA VAL A 160 10.18 -7.75 9.12
C VAL A 160 11.19 -6.61 9.29
N LEU A 161 11.06 -5.58 8.47
CA LEU A 161 11.93 -4.41 8.48
C LEU A 161 11.21 -3.22 9.13
N THR A 162 11.96 -2.37 9.84
CA THR A 162 11.44 -1.13 10.40
C THR A 162 12.30 0.02 9.90
N PHE A 163 11.66 1.05 9.33
CA PHE A 163 12.32 2.29 8.89
C PHE A 163 11.84 3.48 9.70
N SER A 164 12.71 4.49 9.84
CA SER A 164 12.22 5.84 10.13
C SER A 164 11.56 6.40 8.88
N LEU A 165 10.53 7.23 9.09
CA LEU A 165 9.96 8.01 8.00
C LEU A 165 11.04 8.95 7.42
N PRO A 166 11.38 8.84 6.13
CA PRO A 166 12.36 9.73 5.52
C PRO A 166 11.73 11.08 5.16
N THR A 167 12.55 12.12 5.16
CA THR A 167 12.16 13.46 4.68
C THR A 167 12.52 13.69 3.22
N THR A 168 13.39 12.86 2.66
CA THR A 168 13.85 12.90 1.26
C THR A 168 14.04 11.49 0.73
N THR A 169 13.99 11.34 -0.59
CA THR A 169 14.32 10.07 -1.26
C THR A 169 15.75 9.64 -0.94
N SER A 170 15.93 8.38 -0.55
CA SER A 170 17.23 7.85 -0.12
C SER A 170 17.30 6.32 -0.20
N ASP A 171 18.52 5.79 -0.14
CA ASP A 171 18.82 4.39 0.13
C ASP A 171 18.96 4.19 1.66
N ALA A 172 17.84 4.28 2.37
CA ALA A 172 17.81 4.22 3.82
C ALA A 172 18.02 2.80 4.34
N THR A 173 18.93 2.65 5.30
CA THR A 173 19.08 1.41 6.06
C THR A 173 17.94 1.26 7.08
N PRO A 174 17.34 0.05 7.23
CA PRO A 174 16.33 -0.17 8.25
C PRO A 174 16.91 0.01 9.66
N LEU A 175 16.11 0.60 10.56
CA LEU A 175 16.43 0.72 11.99
C LEU A 175 16.47 -0.64 12.68
N ASN A 176 15.61 -1.56 12.22
CA ASN A 176 15.54 -2.91 12.75
C ASN A 176 15.22 -3.88 11.60
N SER A 177 15.81 -5.07 11.71
CA SER A 177 15.61 -6.16 10.77
C SER A 177 15.48 -7.46 11.55
N ARG A 178 14.30 -8.08 11.48
CA ARG A 178 14.02 -9.38 12.11
C ARG A 178 13.76 -10.41 11.04
N THR A 179 14.49 -11.52 11.05
CA THR A 179 14.23 -12.63 10.14
C THR A 179 12.86 -13.25 10.43
N GLU A 180 12.06 -13.40 9.39
CA GLU A 180 10.73 -14.00 9.44
C GLU A 180 10.45 -14.68 8.11
N ALA A 181 10.71 -15.97 8.03
CA ALA A 181 10.63 -16.72 6.78
C ALA A 181 9.22 -16.70 6.20
N GLY A 182 9.10 -16.27 4.94
CA GLY A 182 7.84 -16.28 4.21
C GLY A 182 6.81 -15.26 4.72
N VAL A 183 7.25 -14.23 5.48
CA VAL A 183 6.36 -13.16 5.93
C VAL A 183 5.58 -12.56 4.75
N SER A 184 4.28 -12.34 4.94
CA SER A 184 3.39 -11.85 3.89
C SER A 184 2.49 -10.69 4.34
N SER A 185 2.46 -10.38 5.64
CA SER A 185 1.64 -9.28 6.16
C SER A 185 2.19 -8.74 7.47
N VAL A 186 1.95 -7.45 7.70
CA VAL A 186 2.19 -6.75 8.96
C VAL A 186 0.95 -5.97 9.36
N TYR A 187 0.68 -5.92 10.65
CA TYR A 187 -0.42 -5.14 11.19
C TYR A 187 0.02 -4.39 12.44
N LEU A 188 -0.28 -3.11 12.52
CA LEU A 188 0.03 -2.26 13.68
C LEU A 188 -1.17 -2.19 14.62
N ILE A 189 -0.97 -2.60 15.88
CA ILE A 189 -1.92 -2.38 16.97
C ILE A 189 -1.27 -1.45 17.99
N ARG A 190 -1.99 -0.40 18.36
CA ARG A 190 -1.69 0.43 19.55
C ARG A 190 -2.59 -0.02 20.69
N LYS A 191 -1.98 -0.30 21.83
CA LYS A 191 -2.68 -0.60 23.08
C LYS A 191 -2.76 0.67 23.92
#